data_b63bfc36d49a4dd35f91d322bf4c2f48
#
_entry.id   b63bfc36d49a4dd35f91d322bf4c2f48
#
_cell.length_a   1.000
_cell.length_b   1.000
_cell.length_c   1.000
_cell.angle_alpha   90.00
_cell.angle_beta   90.00
_cell.angle_gamma   90.00
#
_symmetry.space_group_name_H-M   'P 1'
#
loop_
_entity.id
_entity.type
_entity.pdbx_description
1 polymer ?
#
loop_
_entity_poly.entity_id
_entity_poly.type
_entity_poly.pdbx_seq_one_letter_code
_entity_poly.pdbx_strand_id
1 'polypeptide(L)'
;ERGKPLFVLFLDLDGLKKVNDQYGHDEGDAYIKAMANVLNQVRKHGELLMRYGGDEFVILSKGYTDADAKNYISQIQTGIENYNANSNHEYTLEASMGYTIVEPAPDLDIEEIIETADQEMYKMKKAKKAARRD
;
A
#
# COMPACT_ATOMS: atom_id res chain seq x y z
N GLU A 1 -12.21 7.06 17.66
CA GLU A 1 -12.53 6.86 19.04
C GLU A 1 -11.31 7.04 19.93
N ARG A 2 -11.57 7.51 21.12
CA ARG A 2 -10.51 7.71 22.09
C ARG A 2 -9.93 6.37 22.53
N GLY A 3 -8.62 6.35 22.71
CA GLY A 3 -7.94 5.21 23.27
C GLY A 3 -7.58 4.12 22.28
N LYS A 4 -8.05 4.22 21.05
CA LYS A 4 -7.67 3.23 20.05
C LYS A 4 -6.41 3.65 19.31
N PRO A 5 -5.48 2.73 19.11
CA PRO A 5 -4.26 3.06 18.36
C PRO A 5 -4.57 3.42 16.91
N LEU A 6 -3.74 4.29 16.38
CA LEU A 6 -3.83 4.69 14.97
C LEU A 6 -3.02 3.73 14.14
N PHE A 7 -3.64 3.18 13.10
CA PHE A 7 -3.00 2.30 12.13
C PHE A 7 -2.76 3.09 10.83
N VAL A 8 -1.54 3.08 10.35
CA VAL A 8 -1.17 3.75 9.10
C VAL A 8 -0.44 2.74 8.23
N LEU A 9 -0.96 2.53 7.03
CA LEU A 9 -0.33 1.68 6.03
C LEU A 9 0.11 2.55 4.87
N PHE A 10 1.35 2.38 4.45
CA PHE A 10 1.92 3.07 3.29
C PHE A 10 2.19 2.04 2.21
N LEU A 11 1.73 2.34 0.99
CA LEU A 11 1.90 1.45 -0.15
C LEU A 11 2.46 2.23 -1.32
N ASP A 12 3.45 1.65 -1.98
CA ASP A 12 4.09 2.22 -3.15
C ASP A 12 4.03 1.20 -4.28
N LEU A 13 3.59 1.65 -5.46
CA LEU A 13 3.55 0.78 -6.63
C LEU A 13 4.98 0.49 -7.09
N ASP A 14 5.26 -0.78 -7.35
CA ASP A 14 6.54 -1.18 -7.92
C ASP A 14 6.43 -1.14 -9.43
N GLY A 15 7.40 -0.49 -10.09
CA GLY A 15 7.53 -0.57 -11.53
C GLY A 15 6.60 0.31 -12.35
N LEU A 16 5.98 1.34 -11.76
CA LEU A 16 5.14 2.24 -12.55
C LEU A 16 5.92 2.91 -13.68
N LYS A 17 7.14 3.33 -13.40
CA LYS A 17 7.97 3.95 -14.43
C LYS A 17 8.20 2.99 -15.60
N LYS A 18 8.44 1.73 -15.29
CA LYS A 18 8.66 0.71 -16.30
C LYS A 18 7.41 0.49 -17.16
N VAL A 19 6.23 0.47 -16.52
CA VAL A 19 4.98 0.34 -17.26
C VAL A 19 4.79 1.54 -18.19
N ASN A 20 5.00 2.75 -17.67
CA ASN A 20 4.90 3.97 -18.50
C ASN A 20 5.85 3.91 -19.69
N ASP A 21 7.10 3.52 -19.45
CA ASP A 21 8.14 3.52 -20.48
C ASP A 21 7.86 2.45 -21.54
N GLN A 22 7.35 1.29 -21.16
CA GLN A 22 7.14 0.18 -22.10
C GLN A 22 5.77 0.20 -22.76
N TYR A 23 4.74 0.67 -22.07
CA TYR A 23 3.36 0.54 -22.54
C TYR A 23 2.63 1.87 -22.65
N GLY A 24 3.25 2.97 -22.22
CA GLY A 24 2.68 4.30 -22.31
C GLY A 24 1.94 4.73 -21.06
N HIS A 25 1.66 6.03 -21.00
CA HIS A 25 1.04 6.64 -19.80
C HIS A 25 -0.40 6.16 -19.58
N ASP A 26 -1.12 5.80 -20.64
CA ASP A 26 -2.47 5.27 -20.47
C ASP A 26 -2.45 3.96 -19.71
N GLU A 27 -1.48 3.09 -19.99
CA GLU A 27 -1.33 1.85 -19.24
C GLU A 27 -0.82 2.11 -17.83
N GLY A 28 0.02 3.12 -17.63
CA GLY A 28 0.43 3.53 -16.31
C GLY A 28 -0.74 4.00 -15.47
N ASP A 29 -1.64 4.78 -16.08
CA ASP A 29 -2.87 5.21 -15.40
C ASP A 29 -3.74 4.01 -15.03
N ALA A 30 -3.85 3.04 -15.94
CA ALA A 30 -4.60 1.81 -15.67
C ALA A 30 -3.97 1.04 -14.51
N TYR A 31 -2.65 1.02 -14.43
CA TYR A 31 -1.90 0.39 -13.36
C TYR A 31 -2.25 1.00 -12.01
N ILE A 32 -2.26 2.34 -11.96
CA ILE A 32 -2.63 3.06 -10.74
C ILE A 32 -4.07 2.77 -10.35
N LYS A 33 -4.99 2.79 -11.32
CA LYS A 33 -6.40 2.52 -11.07
C LYS A 33 -6.63 1.10 -10.57
N ALA A 34 -5.90 0.14 -11.11
CA ALA A 34 -6.01 -1.25 -10.67
C ALA A 34 -5.64 -1.36 -9.19
N MET A 35 -4.55 -0.69 -8.78
CA MET A 35 -4.14 -0.72 -7.38
C MET A 35 -5.19 -0.04 -6.49
N ALA A 36 -5.70 1.10 -6.93
CA ALA A 36 -6.73 1.81 -6.18
C ALA A 36 -7.98 0.93 -5.99
N ASN A 37 -8.36 0.19 -7.02
CA ASN A 37 -9.51 -0.71 -6.94
C ASN A 37 -9.28 -1.85 -5.95
N VAL A 38 -8.09 -2.44 -5.96
CA VAL A 38 -7.74 -3.49 -5.01
C VAL A 38 -7.84 -2.95 -3.58
N LEU A 39 -7.25 -1.80 -3.33
CA LEU A 39 -7.27 -1.20 -2.00
C LEU A 39 -8.68 -0.85 -1.56
N ASN A 40 -9.49 -0.34 -2.48
CA ASN A 40 -10.86 0.04 -2.15
C ASN A 40 -11.72 -1.19 -1.81
N GLN A 41 -11.44 -2.33 -2.41
CA GLN A 41 -12.15 -3.57 -2.09
C GLN A 41 -11.77 -4.11 -0.71
N VAL A 42 -10.52 -3.93 -0.31
CA VAL A 42 -10.04 -4.39 1.01
C VAL A 42 -10.45 -3.42 2.12
N ARG A 43 -10.50 -2.14 1.79
CA ARG A 43 -10.81 -1.08 2.76
C ARG A 43 -12.18 -1.30 3.39
N LYS A 44 -12.23 -1.15 4.70
CA LYS A 44 -13.47 -1.30 5.46
C LYS A 44 -14.14 0.04 5.66
N HIS A 45 -15.43 -0.02 5.98
CA HIS A 45 -16.20 1.20 6.25
C HIS A 45 -15.53 2.03 7.34
N GLY A 46 -15.41 3.32 7.12
CA GLY A 46 -14.80 4.24 8.07
C GLY A 46 -13.31 4.39 7.97
N GLU A 47 -12.65 3.56 7.16
CA GLU A 47 -11.22 3.71 6.94
C GLU A 47 -10.96 4.71 5.83
N LEU A 48 -9.88 5.46 5.95
CA LEU A 48 -9.53 6.48 4.99
C LEU A 48 -8.47 5.94 4.03
N LEU A 49 -8.76 6.01 2.74
CA LEU A 49 -7.81 5.66 1.69
C LEU A 49 -7.53 6.91 0.88
N MET A 50 -6.25 7.23 0.71
CA MET A 50 -5.88 8.38 -0.09
C MET A 50 -4.68 8.08 -0.97
N ARG A 51 -4.65 8.73 -2.13
CA ARG A 51 -3.48 8.71 -2.99
C ARG A 51 -2.54 9.79 -2.49
N TYR A 52 -1.38 9.37 -2.01
CA TYR A 52 -0.46 10.27 -1.32
C TYR A 52 0.52 10.93 -2.28
N GLY A 53 0.98 10.19 -3.28
CA GLY A 53 1.89 10.68 -4.31
C GLY A 53 1.51 10.08 -5.64
N GLY A 54 2.39 10.18 -6.63
CA GLY A 54 2.14 9.67 -7.97
C GLY A 54 1.82 8.18 -7.99
N ASP A 55 2.61 7.42 -7.24
CA ASP A 55 2.48 5.96 -7.16
C ASP A 55 2.34 5.49 -5.71
N GLU A 56 1.85 6.37 -4.83
CA GLU A 56 1.79 6.12 -3.40
C GLU A 56 0.37 6.21 -2.87
N PHE A 57 0.03 5.29 -1.96
CA PHE A 57 -1.27 5.26 -1.30
C PHE A 57 -1.08 5.12 0.20
N VAL A 58 -2.00 5.72 0.96
CA VAL A 58 -1.98 5.65 2.42
C VAL A 58 -3.38 5.24 2.89
N ILE A 59 -3.42 4.30 3.84
CA ILE A 59 -4.66 3.91 4.50
C ILE A 59 -4.52 4.24 5.98
N LEU A 60 -5.54 4.88 6.53
CA LEU A 60 -5.62 5.24 7.95
C LEU A 60 -6.80 4.52 8.57
N SER A 61 -6.56 3.91 9.74
CA SER A 61 -7.61 3.25 10.49
C SER A 61 -7.26 3.27 11.97
N LYS A 62 -8.13 2.68 12.78
CA LYS A 62 -7.96 2.67 14.24
C LYS A 62 -8.28 1.30 14.80
N GLY A 63 -7.66 0.99 15.93
CA GLY A 63 -8.01 -0.20 16.69
C GLY A 63 -7.38 -1.48 16.20
N TYR A 64 -6.35 -1.40 15.38
CA TYR A 64 -5.68 -2.58 14.84
C TYR A 64 -4.59 -3.05 15.78
N THR A 65 -4.50 -4.36 15.97
CA THR A 65 -3.32 -5.01 16.53
C THR A 65 -2.32 -5.28 15.41
N ASP A 66 -1.13 -5.71 15.80
CA ASP A 66 -0.13 -6.11 14.81
C ASP A 66 -0.64 -7.28 13.95
N ALA A 67 -1.36 -8.21 14.56
CA ALA A 67 -1.94 -9.33 13.82
C ALA A 67 -2.99 -8.84 12.82
N ASP A 68 -3.81 -7.86 13.21
CA ASP A 68 -4.80 -7.27 12.30
C ASP A 68 -4.12 -6.60 11.12
N ALA A 69 -3.02 -5.89 11.37
CA ALA A 69 -2.27 -5.21 10.32
C ALA A 69 -1.71 -6.21 9.32
N LYS A 70 -1.14 -7.29 9.81
CA LYS A 70 -0.59 -8.33 8.93
C LYS A 70 -1.67 -9.00 8.10
N ASN A 71 -2.83 -9.22 8.70
CA ASN A 71 -3.97 -9.78 7.97
C ASN A 71 -4.45 -8.82 6.87
N TYR A 72 -4.45 -7.52 7.16
CA TYR A 72 -4.83 -6.50 6.19
C TYR A 72 -3.90 -6.55 4.96
N ILE A 73 -2.60 -6.61 5.23
CA ILE A 73 -1.60 -6.70 4.16
C ILE A 73 -1.81 -7.97 3.34
N SER A 74 -2.10 -9.09 4.02
CA SER A 74 -2.36 -10.35 3.33
C SER A 74 -3.57 -10.24 2.40
N GLN A 75 -4.62 -9.53 2.83
CA GLN A 75 -5.80 -9.32 2.00
C GLN A 75 -5.47 -8.48 0.77
N ILE A 76 -4.63 -7.46 0.93
CA ILE A 76 -4.20 -6.65 -0.20
C ILE A 76 -3.40 -7.50 -1.18
N GLN A 77 -2.48 -8.33 -0.67
CA GLN A 77 -1.67 -9.19 -1.52
C GLN A 77 -2.52 -10.20 -2.28
N THR A 78 -3.53 -10.75 -1.62
CA THR A 78 -4.47 -11.65 -2.29
C THR A 78 -5.25 -10.92 -3.39
N GLY A 79 -5.67 -9.69 -3.12
CA GLY A 79 -6.36 -8.88 -4.13
C GLY A 79 -5.48 -8.60 -5.34
N ILE A 80 -4.20 -8.32 -5.10
CA ILE A 80 -3.24 -8.12 -6.18
C ILE A 80 -3.07 -9.40 -7.00
N GLU A 81 -2.91 -10.54 -6.33
CA GLU A 81 -2.76 -11.83 -7.00
C GLU A 81 -3.99 -12.17 -7.84
N ASN A 82 -5.18 -11.92 -7.30
CA ASN A 82 -6.42 -12.17 -8.04
C ASN A 82 -6.52 -11.28 -9.26
N TYR A 83 -6.14 -10.00 -9.12
CA TYR A 83 -6.14 -9.10 -10.25
C TYR A 83 -5.21 -9.61 -11.35
N ASN A 84 -3.99 -10.01 -10.98
CA ASN A 84 -3.01 -10.48 -11.94
C ASN A 84 -3.46 -11.78 -12.63
N ALA A 85 -4.10 -12.66 -11.88
CA ALA A 85 -4.58 -13.93 -12.42
C ALA A 85 -5.67 -13.72 -13.47
N ASN A 86 -6.45 -12.65 -13.35
CA ASN A 86 -7.58 -12.37 -14.24
C ASN A 86 -7.28 -11.28 -15.27
N SER A 87 -6.07 -10.74 -15.26
CA SER A 87 -5.67 -9.66 -16.16
C SER A 87 -5.11 -10.24 -17.45
N ASN A 88 -5.35 -9.52 -18.55
CA ASN A 88 -4.78 -9.87 -19.85
C ASN A 88 -3.52 -9.06 -20.17
N HIS A 89 -3.03 -8.28 -19.21
CA HIS A 89 -1.85 -7.44 -19.43
C HIS A 89 -0.57 -8.28 -19.39
N GLU A 90 0.45 -7.82 -20.12
CA GLU A 90 1.75 -8.47 -20.12
C GLU A 90 2.55 -8.16 -18.87
N TYR A 91 2.17 -7.10 -18.16
CA TYR A 91 2.83 -6.72 -16.89
C TYR A 91 1.98 -7.18 -15.71
N THR A 92 2.60 -7.30 -14.55
CA THR A 92 1.91 -7.66 -13.33
C THR A 92 1.86 -6.48 -12.38
N LEU A 93 0.74 -6.37 -11.66
CA LEU A 93 0.58 -5.38 -10.61
C LEU A 93 1.42 -5.82 -9.41
N GLU A 94 2.25 -4.92 -8.92
CA GLU A 94 3.12 -5.18 -7.76
C GLU A 94 3.19 -3.95 -6.88
N ALA A 95 3.30 -4.17 -5.58
CA ALA A 95 3.41 -3.07 -4.63
C ALA A 95 4.25 -3.50 -3.44
N SER A 96 4.88 -2.52 -2.81
CA SER A 96 5.57 -2.71 -1.53
C SER A 96 4.81 -1.95 -0.47
N MET A 97 4.73 -2.51 0.74
CA MET A 97 3.89 -1.99 1.81
C MET A 97 4.62 -2.01 3.14
N GLY A 98 4.29 -1.03 3.97
CA GLY A 98 4.74 -1.01 5.34
C GLY A 98 3.67 -0.37 6.19
N TYR A 99 3.71 -0.60 7.49
CA TYR A 99 2.72 -0.03 8.39
C TYR A 99 3.34 0.32 9.72
N THR A 100 2.62 1.15 10.46
CA THR A 100 2.95 1.44 11.85
C THR A 100 1.65 1.56 12.64
N ILE A 101 1.73 1.25 13.92
CA ILE A 101 0.62 1.38 14.85
C ILE A 101 1.11 2.28 15.97
N VAL A 102 0.38 3.36 16.22
CA VAL A 102 0.79 4.40 17.17
C VAL A 102 -0.29 4.59 18.21
N GLU A 103 0.10 4.58 19.48
CA GLU A 103 -0.82 4.85 20.58
C GLU A 103 -1.31 6.29 20.50
N PRO A 104 -2.57 6.53 20.86
CA PRO A 104 -3.10 7.89 20.78
C PRO A 104 -2.39 8.83 21.75
N ALA A 105 -2.11 10.04 21.28
CA ALA A 105 -1.48 11.08 22.08
C ALA A 105 -1.97 12.43 21.57
N PRO A 106 -2.01 13.45 22.45
CA PRO A 106 -2.56 14.75 22.03
C PRO A 106 -1.73 15.47 20.98
N ASP A 107 -0.45 15.15 20.88
CA ASP A 107 0.48 15.86 20.01
C ASP A 107 1.00 15.01 18.86
N LEU A 108 0.18 14.06 18.37
CA LEU A 108 0.59 13.22 17.25
C LEU A 108 0.79 14.07 16.00
N ASP A 109 1.91 13.83 15.32
CA ASP A 109 2.22 14.43 14.04
C ASP A 109 1.96 13.38 12.96
N ILE A 110 0.87 13.55 12.21
CA ILE A 110 0.45 12.56 11.23
C ILE A 110 1.49 12.38 10.12
N GLU A 111 2.19 13.45 9.75
CA GLU A 111 3.20 13.36 8.71
C GLU A 111 4.39 12.51 9.15
N GLU A 112 4.80 12.64 10.41
CA GLU A 112 5.86 11.78 10.95
C GLU A 112 5.43 10.32 10.98
N ILE A 113 4.17 10.07 11.32
CA ILE A 113 3.64 8.72 11.38
C ILE A 113 3.62 8.10 9.98
N ILE A 114 3.19 8.86 8.99
CA ILE A 114 3.19 8.41 7.60
C ILE A 114 4.61 8.11 7.15
N GLU A 115 5.57 8.97 7.54
CA GLU A 115 6.96 8.75 7.18
C GLU A 115 7.51 7.47 7.79
N THR A 116 7.10 7.13 9.02
CA THR A 116 7.51 5.88 9.64
C THR A 116 6.98 4.68 8.85
N ALA A 117 5.72 4.74 8.42
CA ALA A 117 5.15 3.68 7.59
C ALA A 117 5.87 3.58 6.23
N ASP A 118 6.24 4.72 5.67
CA ASP A 118 7.02 4.78 4.42
C ASP A 118 8.37 4.07 4.60
N GLN A 119 9.05 4.30 5.72
CA GLN A 119 10.32 3.64 5.99
C GLN A 119 10.16 2.13 6.09
N GLU A 120 9.06 1.66 6.68
CA GLU A 120 8.77 0.23 6.75
C GLU A 120 8.48 -0.33 5.36
N MET A 121 7.77 0.42 4.53
CA MET A 121 7.53 0.03 3.13
C MET A 121 8.85 -0.10 2.38
N TYR A 122 9.76 0.84 2.60
CA TYR A 122 11.03 0.83 1.91
C TYR A 122 11.87 -0.40 2.25
N LYS A 123 11.76 -0.89 3.48
CA LYS A 123 12.44 -2.13 3.88
C LYS A 123 11.96 -3.30 3.02
N MET A 124 10.65 -3.39 2.79
CA MET A 124 10.09 -4.42 1.93
C MET A 124 10.60 -4.28 0.50
N LYS A 125 10.63 -3.04 0.00
CA LYS A 125 11.12 -2.78 -1.35
C LYS A 125 12.57 -3.21 -1.51
N LYS A 126 13.40 -2.92 -0.52
CA LYS A 126 14.81 -3.33 -0.54
C LYS A 126 14.96 -4.85 -0.48
N ALA A 127 14.14 -5.51 0.33
CA ALA A 127 14.17 -6.97 0.43
C ALA A 127 13.81 -7.61 -0.91
N LYS A 128 12.80 -7.10 -1.60
CA LYS A 128 12.43 -7.58 -2.93
C LYS A 128 13.57 -7.41 -3.94
N LYS A 129 14.22 -6.26 -3.89
CA LYS A 129 15.31 -5.96 -4.81
C LYS A 129 16.49 -6.90 -4.58
N ALA A 130 16.81 -7.17 -3.31
CA ALA A 130 17.88 -8.08 -2.97
C ALA A 130 17.57 -9.52 -3.45
N ALA A 131 16.32 -9.95 -3.28
CA ALA A 131 15.90 -11.28 -3.72
C ALA A 131 16.01 -11.44 -5.23
N ARG A 132 15.77 -10.36 -5.99
CA ARG A 132 15.82 -10.41 -7.46
C ARG A 132 17.23 -10.47 -8.02
N ARG A 133 18.23 -10.18 -7.20
CA ARG A 133 19.62 -10.23 -7.64
C ARG A 133 20.18 -11.65 -7.73
N ASP A 134 19.51 -12.59 -7.11
CA ASP A 134 19.96 -13.99 -7.08
C ASP A 134 19.48 -14.84 -8.27
#